data_c03b8495e7188cdaa6e5620e84d4da82
#
_entry.id   c03b8495e7188cdaa6e5620e84d4da82
#
_cell.length_a   1.000
_cell.length_b   1.000
_cell.length_c   1.000
_cell.angle_alpha   90.00
_cell.angle_beta   90.00
_cell.angle_gamma   90.00
#
_symmetry.space_group_name_H-M   'P 1'
#
loop_
_entity.id
_entity.type
_entity.pdbx_description
1 polymer ?
#
loop_
_entity_poly.entity_id
_entity_poly.type
_entity_poly.pdbx_seq_one_letter_code
_entity_poly.pdbx_strand_id
1 'polypeptide(L)'
;MGYPTVPEIIYGFGPSIKFKNLDFSFFFQGAARTSLMMSGFHPFVGNSNTARRGVLDFVAENCWTTTNPNEFAKYPRLTSKDNLNNNQNSSYWLRDASFLKLKNAEIGYTIKNMRFYISGSNLLTISSFKLWDPEMGGGSGMKYPTQRTINFGFQMTINN
;
A
#
# COMPACT_ATOMS: atom_id res chain seq x y z
N MET A 1 19.11 -9.10 7.77
CA MET A 1 19.11 -7.65 7.45
C MET A 1 18.05 -7.41 6.40
N GLY A 2 17.39 -6.25 6.43
CA GLY A 2 16.44 -5.88 5.36
C GLY A 2 17.14 -5.35 4.12
N TYR A 3 16.35 -5.08 3.09
CA TYR A 3 16.79 -4.39 1.88
C TYR A 3 16.88 -2.88 2.12
N PRO A 4 17.51 -2.10 1.22
CA PRO A 4 17.51 -0.64 1.31
C PRO A 4 16.09 -0.06 1.19
N THR A 5 15.92 1.19 1.63
CA THR A 5 14.64 1.90 1.50
C THR A 5 14.37 2.39 0.07
N VAL A 6 15.43 2.54 -0.73
CA VAL A 6 15.32 2.76 -2.17
C VAL A 6 15.28 1.39 -2.85
N PRO A 7 14.26 1.09 -3.67
CA PRO A 7 14.16 -0.21 -4.33
C PRO A 7 15.39 -0.52 -5.18
N GLU A 8 15.94 -1.71 -5.04
CA GLU A 8 17.00 -2.18 -5.93
C GLU A 8 16.47 -2.61 -7.30
N ILE A 9 15.19 -3.02 -7.36
CA ILE A 9 14.55 -3.46 -8.59
C ILE A 9 13.22 -2.71 -8.74
N ILE A 10 13.05 -2.03 -9.86
CA ILE A 10 11.78 -1.46 -10.30
C ILE A 10 11.43 -2.10 -11.63
N TYR A 11 10.18 -2.54 -11.76
CA TYR A 11 9.70 -3.21 -12.96
C TYR A 11 8.30 -2.75 -13.33
N GLY A 12 7.98 -2.85 -14.63
CA GLY A 12 6.66 -2.57 -15.13
C GLY A 12 6.42 -3.29 -16.46
N PHE A 13 5.19 -3.71 -16.66
CA PHE A 13 4.76 -4.35 -17.90
C PHE A 13 3.27 -4.12 -18.12
N GLY A 14 2.86 -4.07 -19.38
CA GLY A 14 1.46 -3.93 -19.72
C GLY A 14 1.23 -3.99 -21.21
N PRO A 15 0.51 -5.01 -21.72
CA PRO A 15 0.08 -5.07 -23.09
C PRO A 15 -1.11 -4.16 -23.34
N SER A 16 -1.24 -3.74 -24.61
CA SER A 16 -2.43 -3.16 -25.18
C SER A 16 -2.87 -4.06 -26.33
N ILE A 17 -4.08 -4.57 -26.28
CA ILE A 17 -4.62 -5.55 -27.23
C ILE A 17 -5.88 -4.95 -27.85
N LYS A 18 -5.95 -5.01 -29.19
CA LYS A 18 -7.15 -4.64 -29.93
C LYS A 18 -7.62 -5.84 -30.74
N PHE A 19 -8.86 -6.20 -30.56
CA PHE A 19 -9.52 -7.27 -31.30
C PHE A 19 -10.87 -6.79 -31.85
N LYS A 20 -10.94 -6.60 -33.16
CA LYS A 20 -12.10 -5.99 -33.83
C LYS A 20 -12.46 -4.64 -33.20
N ASN A 21 -13.61 -4.56 -32.56
CA ASN A 21 -14.15 -3.37 -31.93
C ASN A 21 -13.83 -3.25 -30.45
N LEU A 22 -13.23 -4.27 -29.86
CA LEU A 22 -12.84 -4.32 -28.45
C LEU A 22 -11.37 -3.96 -28.33
N ASP A 23 -11.04 -3.08 -27.39
CA ASP A 23 -9.68 -2.80 -26.97
C ASP A 23 -9.56 -2.98 -25.46
N PHE A 24 -8.41 -3.49 -25.06
CA PHE A 24 -8.09 -3.73 -23.65
C PHE A 24 -6.63 -3.42 -23.41
N SER A 25 -6.36 -2.67 -22.37
CA SER A 25 -5.00 -2.40 -21.91
C SER A 25 -4.91 -2.48 -20.40
N PHE A 26 -3.74 -2.88 -19.90
CA PHE A 26 -3.44 -2.78 -18.49
C PHE A 26 -1.94 -2.50 -18.29
N PHE A 27 -1.60 -1.95 -17.13
CA PHE A 27 -0.23 -1.71 -16.76
C PHE A 27 0.00 -2.10 -15.29
N PHE A 28 0.91 -3.02 -15.10
CA PHE A 28 1.45 -3.38 -13.80
C PHE A 28 2.78 -2.66 -13.56
N GLN A 29 2.95 -2.19 -12.34
CA GLN A 29 4.20 -1.64 -11.84
C GLN A 29 4.51 -2.26 -10.49
N GLY A 30 5.78 -2.53 -10.24
CA GLY A 30 6.21 -3.07 -8.96
C GLY A 30 7.61 -2.63 -8.58
N ALA A 31 7.91 -2.86 -7.32
CA ALA A 31 9.23 -2.73 -6.76
C ALA A 31 9.56 -3.99 -5.95
N ALA A 32 10.81 -4.40 -6.00
CA ALA A 32 11.30 -5.55 -5.25
C ALA A 32 12.64 -5.23 -4.59
N ARG A 33 13.00 -6.04 -3.59
CA ARG A 33 14.21 -5.83 -2.79
C ARG A 33 14.24 -4.42 -2.18
N THR A 34 13.15 -4.07 -1.53
CA THR A 34 13.00 -2.79 -0.84
C THR A 34 12.38 -3.01 0.54
N SER A 35 12.80 -2.19 1.49
CA SER A 35 12.24 -2.20 2.84
C SER A 35 11.69 -0.83 3.19
N LEU A 36 10.72 -0.80 4.08
CA LEU A 36 10.26 0.43 4.71
C LEU A 36 10.49 0.37 6.21
N MET A 37 10.84 1.51 6.78
CA MET A 37 10.97 1.70 8.22
C MET A 37 9.67 2.30 8.76
N MET A 38 9.04 1.62 9.72
CA MET A 38 7.85 2.11 10.41
C MET A 38 8.22 3.13 11.50
N SER A 39 9.01 4.15 11.13
CA SER A 39 9.42 5.21 12.04
C SER A 39 8.25 6.13 12.35
N GLY A 40 7.99 6.39 13.63
CA GLY A 40 6.84 7.20 14.05
C GLY A 40 5.50 6.46 13.99
N PHE A 41 5.48 5.19 13.65
CA PHE A 41 4.35 4.33 13.90
C PHE A 41 4.36 3.98 15.40
N HIS A 42 3.66 4.77 16.18
CA HIS A 42 3.53 4.58 17.63
C HIS A 42 2.17 3.91 17.92
N PRO A 43 2.07 2.59 17.83
CA PRO A 43 0.83 1.89 18.16
C PRO A 43 0.55 1.90 19.66
N PHE A 44 1.46 2.47 20.46
CA PHE A 44 1.41 2.46 21.91
C PHE A 44 0.93 3.79 22.45
N VAL A 45 0.13 3.69 23.46
CA VAL A 45 -0.22 4.79 24.32
C VAL A 45 1.01 5.09 25.19
N GLY A 46 1.77 6.12 24.83
CA GLY A 46 3.15 6.17 25.28
C GLY A 46 3.60 7.37 26.04
N ASN A 47 2.90 8.44 26.21
CA ASN A 47 3.22 9.49 27.17
C ASN A 47 1.99 10.32 27.52
N SER A 48 2.11 11.21 28.48
CA SER A 48 1.00 12.04 28.95
C SER A 48 0.30 12.84 27.84
N ASN A 49 0.98 13.15 26.75
CA ASN A 49 0.43 13.88 25.60
C ASN A 49 -0.15 12.97 24.54
N THR A 50 0.29 11.70 24.47
CA THR A 50 -0.18 10.70 23.50
C THR A 50 -1.12 9.65 24.11
N ALA A 51 -1.25 9.63 25.42
CA ALA A 51 -2.16 8.74 26.17
C ALA A 51 -3.65 8.85 25.77
N ARG A 52 -4.00 9.83 24.94
CA ARG A 52 -5.35 10.04 24.43
C ARG A 52 -5.56 9.47 23.02
N ARG A 53 -4.57 8.82 22.42
CA ARG A 53 -4.72 8.18 21.12
C ARG A 53 -5.26 6.79 21.31
N GLY A 54 -6.29 6.44 20.53
CA GLY A 54 -6.77 5.07 20.45
C GLY A 54 -5.68 4.14 19.91
N VAL A 55 -5.71 2.90 20.33
CA VAL A 55 -4.92 1.81 19.76
C VAL A 55 -5.77 1.13 18.71
N LEU A 56 -5.19 0.82 17.55
CA LEU A 56 -5.88 0.10 16.51
C LEU A 56 -6.13 -1.35 16.95
N ASP A 57 -7.30 -1.89 16.65
CA ASP A 57 -7.73 -3.23 17.10
C ASP A 57 -6.70 -4.30 16.73
N PHE A 58 -6.20 -4.30 15.49
CA PHE A 58 -5.21 -5.27 15.04
C PHE A 58 -3.87 -5.18 15.82
N VAL A 59 -3.54 -4.03 16.40
CA VAL A 59 -2.37 -3.87 17.28
C VAL A 59 -2.66 -4.47 18.64
N ALA A 60 -3.83 -4.17 19.21
CA ALA A 60 -4.26 -4.70 20.51
C ALA A 60 -4.32 -6.24 20.50
N GLU A 61 -4.83 -6.81 19.41
CA GLU A 61 -4.93 -8.26 19.23
C GLU A 61 -3.58 -8.96 19.00
N ASN A 62 -2.59 -8.24 18.47
CA ASN A 62 -1.28 -8.80 18.09
C ASN A 62 -0.12 -8.29 18.97
N CYS A 63 -0.40 -7.67 20.10
CA CYS A 63 0.64 -7.27 21.05
C CYS A 63 0.90 -8.38 22.08
N TRP A 64 2.09 -8.34 22.66
CA TRP A 64 2.42 -9.19 23.80
C TRP A 64 1.60 -8.77 25.03
N THR A 65 1.02 -9.72 25.73
CA THR A 65 0.31 -9.48 27.02
C THR A 65 0.71 -10.53 28.04
N THR A 66 0.51 -10.25 29.32
CA THR A 66 0.75 -11.20 30.41
C THR A 66 -0.22 -12.38 30.39
N THR A 67 -1.41 -12.18 29.83
CA THR A 67 -2.44 -13.23 29.67
C THR A 67 -2.26 -14.06 28.40
N ASN A 68 -1.54 -13.52 27.42
CA ASN A 68 -1.16 -14.21 26.18
C ASN A 68 0.31 -13.89 25.86
N PRO A 69 1.24 -14.54 26.57
CA PRO A 69 2.68 -14.33 26.37
C PRO A 69 3.11 -14.99 25.06
N ASN A 70 3.14 -14.21 23.99
CA ASN A 70 3.58 -14.66 22.68
C ASN A 70 4.96 -14.05 22.36
N GLU A 71 6.00 -14.88 22.32
CA GLU A 71 7.36 -14.46 21.95
C GLU A 71 7.45 -13.92 20.51
N PHE A 72 6.52 -14.32 19.65
CA PHE A 72 6.41 -13.88 18.26
C PHE A 72 5.35 -12.78 18.05
N ALA A 73 4.95 -12.09 19.12
CA ALA A 73 4.00 -10.99 19.01
C ALA A 73 4.50 -9.93 18.02
N LYS A 74 3.62 -9.50 17.12
CA LYS A 74 3.94 -8.51 16.09
C LYS A 74 4.21 -7.11 16.66
N TYR A 75 3.71 -6.86 17.87
CA TYR A 75 3.84 -5.58 18.58
C TYR A 75 4.27 -5.83 20.01
N PRO A 76 5.11 -4.95 20.59
CA PRO A 76 5.49 -5.06 21.98
C PRO A 76 4.29 -4.79 22.89
N ARG A 77 4.48 -5.08 24.16
CA ARG A 77 3.48 -4.82 25.20
C ARG A 77 3.06 -3.35 25.18
N LEU A 78 1.75 -3.13 25.23
CA LEU A 78 1.18 -1.80 25.40
C LEU A 78 1.52 -1.24 26.79
N THR A 79 1.94 0.01 26.85
CA THR A 79 2.30 0.70 28.08
C THR A 79 1.61 2.05 28.17
N SER A 80 1.31 2.51 29.39
CA SER A 80 0.76 3.84 29.64
C SER A 80 1.83 4.95 29.66
N LYS A 81 3.09 4.57 29.66
CA LYS A 81 4.24 5.49 29.61
C LYS A 81 5.07 5.20 28.37
N ASP A 82 5.74 6.24 27.87
CA ASP A 82 6.59 6.12 26.71
C ASP A 82 7.75 5.15 27.00
N ASN A 83 7.92 4.17 26.13
CA ASN A 83 9.07 3.27 26.19
C ASN A 83 10.01 3.63 25.03
N LEU A 84 10.98 4.49 25.31
CA LEU A 84 11.93 4.97 24.32
C LEU A 84 12.67 3.84 23.61
N ASN A 85 12.94 2.73 24.30
CA ASN A 85 13.59 1.57 23.69
C ASN A 85 12.73 0.95 22.59
N ASN A 86 11.42 0.82 22.80
CA ASN A 86 10.51 0.25 21.81
C ASN A 86 10.29 1.17 20.59
N ASN A 87 10.58 2.46 20.74
CA ASN A 87 10.40 3.47 19.70
C ASN A 87 11.68 3.72 18.88
N GLN A 88 12.80 3.07 19.22
CA GLN A 88 14.03 3.20 18.45
C GLN A 88 13.92 2.54 17.09
N ASN A 89 14.52 3.17 16.08
CA ASN A 89 14.68 2.56 14.77
C ASN A 89 15.52 1.29 14.89
N SER A 90 14.90 0.17 14.56
CA SER A 90 15.52 -1.14 14.68
C SER A 90 15.00 -2.08 13.58
N SER A 91 15.63 -3.23 13.43
CA SER A 91 15.14 -4.28 12.52
C SER A 91 13.73 -4.75 12.86
N TYR A 92 13.31 -4.56 14.10
CA TYR A 92 11.93 -4.86 14.53
C TYR A 92 10.89 -4.03 13.78
N TRP A 93 11.19 -2.79 13.41
CA TRP A 93 10.30 -1.89 12.68
C TRP A 93 10.54 -1.89 11.17
N LEU A 94 11.52 -2.66 10.71
CA LEU A 94 11.80 -2.81 9.29
C LEU A 94 10.85 -3.83 8.68
N ARG A 95 10.20 -3.48 7.58
CA ARG A 95 9.27 -4.35 6.86
C ARG A 95 9.64 -4.45 5.39
N ASP A 96 9.38 -5.60 4.78
CA ASP A 96 9.45 -5.76 3.33
C ASP A 96 8.38 -4.87 2.68
N ALA A 97 8.82 -4.00 1.78
CA ALA A 97 7.99 -3.08 1.03
C ALA A 97 7.84 -3.48 -0.44
N SER A 98 8.23 -4.69 -0.80
CA SER A 98 8.06 -5.20 -2.16
C SER A 98 6.58 -5.28 -2.51
N PHE A 99 6.24 -4.88 -3.73
CA PHE A 99 4.86 -4.90 -4.19
C PHE A 99 4.75 -5.07 -5.71
N LEU A 100 3.58 -5.51 -6.15
CA LEU A 100 3.10 -5.45 -7.52
C LEU A 100 1.73 -4.77 -7.52
N LYS A 101 1.56 -3.74 -8.34
CA LYS A 101 0.34 -2.94 -8.40
C LYS A 101 -0.20 -2.87 -9.82
N LEU A 102 -1.51 -3.12 -9.97
CA LEU A 102 -2.24 -2.81 -11.18
C LEU A 102 -2.52 -1.30 -11.20
N LYS A 103 -1.63 -0.56 -11.86
CA LYS A 103 -1.66 0.91 -11.90
C LYS A 103 -2.78 1.43 -12.75
N ASN A 104 -2.94 0.87 -13.94
CA ASN A 104 -3.98 1.26 -14.87
C ASN A 104 -4.56 0.03 -15.54
N ALA A 105 -5.85 0.06 -15.81
CA ALA A 105 -6.52 -0.85 -16.71
C ALA A 105 -7.64 -0.12 -17.43
N GLU A 106 -7.84 -0.44 -18.70
CA GLU A 106 -8.89 0.14 -19.52
C GLU A 106 -9.45 -0.93 -20.44
N ILE A 107 -10.77 -0.91 -20.61
CA ILE A 107 -11.48 -1.68 -21.60
C ILE A 107 -12.37 -0.74 -22.39
N GLY A 108 -12.27 -0.77 -23.72
CA GLY A 108 -13.04 0.06 -24.63
C GLY A 108 -13.75 -0.76 -25.68
N TYR A 109 -14.89 -0.26 -26.13
CA TYR A 109 -15.65 -0.81 -27.24
C TYR A 109 -16.04 0.28 -28.24
N THR A 110 -15.69 0.06 -29.52
CA THR A 110 -15.91 1.04 -30.59
C THR A 110 -17.09 0.62 -31.46
N ILE A 111 -18.06 1.52 -31.63
CA ILE A 111 -19.18 1.37 -32.53
C ILE A 111 -19.12 2.50 -33.56
N LYS A 112 -18.82 2.18 -34.82
CA LYS A 112 -18.62 3.20 -35.86
C LYS A 112 -17.59 4.25 -35.43
N ASN A 113 -18.02 5.49 -35.23
CA ASN A 113 -17.18 6.62 -34.85
C ASN A 113 -17.17 6.88 -33.34
N MET A 114 -17.84 6.06 -32.54
CA MET A 114 -18.01 6.24 -31.13
C MET A 114 -17.27 5.13 -30.36
N ARG A 115 -16.49 5.52 -29.35
CA ARG A 115 -15.83 4.60 -28.42
C ARG A 115 -16.32 4.85 -27.00
N PHE A 116 -16.82 3.80 -26.38
CA PHE A 116 -17.17 3.78 -24.96
C PHE A 116 -16.09 3.03 -24.20
N TYR A 117 -15.66 3.54 -23.07
CA TYR A 117 -14.63 2.85 -22.29
C TYR A 117 -14.83 3.00 -20.78
N ILE A 118 -14.29 2.05 -20.07
CA ILE A 118 -14.14 2.08 -18.61
C ILE A 118 -12.66 1.99 -18.34
N SER A 119 -12.14 2.91 -17.53
CA SER A 119 -10.77 2.89 -17.09
C SER A 119 -10.68 2.97 -15.57
N GLY A 120 -9.62 2.44 -15.03
CA GLY A 120 -9.37 2.53 -13.61
C GLY A 120 -7.89 2.69 -13.30
N SER A 121 -7.61 3.33 -12.18
CA SER A 121 -6.25 3.47 -11.66
C SER A 121 -6.13 2.96 -10.23
N ASN A 122 -4.93 2.45 -9.88
CA ASN A 122 -4.60 1.87 -8.58
C ASN A 122 -5.58 0.77 -8.14
N LEU A 123 -5.93 -0.13 -9.08
CA LEU A 123 -7.03 -1.09 -8.90
C LEU A 123 -6.70 -2.21 -7.93
N LEU A 124 -5.44 -2.66 -7.90
CA LEU A 124 -5.00 -3.78 -7.08
C LEU A 124 -3.58 -3.55 -6.60
N THR A 125 -3.32 -3.89 -5.33
CA THR A 125 -1.97 -3.93 -4.77
C THR A 125 -1.72 -5.29 -4.14
N ILE A 126 -0.68 -5.97 -4.59
CA ILE A 126 -0.19 -7.25 -4.05
C ILE A 126 1.12 -6.95 -3.32
N SER A 127 1.15 -7.17 -2.02
CA SER A 127 2.31 -6.97 -1.15
C SER A 127 2.17 -7.83 0.10
N SER A 128 3.29 -8.20 0.72
CA SER A 128 3.33 -8.79 2.07
C SER A 128 2.97 -7.76 3.15
N PHE A 129 3.26 -6.49 2.91
CA PHE A 129 2.92 -5.38 3.80
C PHE A 129 1.46 -4.96 3.63
N LYS A 130 0.67 -4.98 4.73
CA LYS A 130 -0.78 -4.79 4.71
C LYS A 130 -1.28 -3.59 5.49
N LEU A 131 -0.41 -2.85 6.20
CA LEU A 131 -0.85 -1.75 7.07
C LEU A 131 -1.25 -0.51 6.27
N TRP A 132 -0.51 -0.21 5.21
CA TRP A 132 -0.83 0.85 4.24
C TRP A 132 -0.24 0.51 2.88
N ASP A 133 -0.50 1.32 1.89
CA ASP A 133 0.06 1.15 0.54
C ASP A 133 1.59 1.27 0.59
N PRO A 134 2.35 0.24 0.19
CA PRO A 134 3.82 0.27 0.25
C PRO A 134 4.45 1.39 -0.58
N GLU A 135 3.79 1.90 -1.62
CA GLU A 135 4.25 3.08 -2.37
C GLU A 135 4.32 4.35 -1.52
N MET A 136 3.58 4.41 -0.43
CA MET A 136 3.65 5.55 0.50
C MET A 136 4.98 5.59 1.25
N GLY A 137 5.75 4.50 1.22
CA GLY A 137 7.02 4.36 1.90
C GLY A 137 6.90 4.25 3.41
N GLY A 138 8.03 4.43 4.10
CA GLY A 138 8.12 4.35 5.55
C GLY A 138 7.49 5.53 6.28
N GLY A 139 7.56 5.48 7.61
CA GLY A 139 7.03 6.50 8.51
C GLY A 139 5.89 5.98 9.38
N SER A 140 4.96 6.86 9.71
CA SER A 140 3.82 6.57 10.60
C SER A 140 2.61 5.95 9.90
N GLY A 141 2.61 5.85 8.56
CA GLY A 141 1.43 5.46 7.79
C GLY A 141 0.34 6.53 7.70
N MET A 142 0.51 7.68 8.33
CA MET A 142 -0.48 8.78 8.40
C MET A 142 -0.46 9.70 7.18
N LYS A 143 0.02 9.21 6.05
CA LYS A 143 -0.02 9.93 4.77
C LYS A 143 -1.38 9.74 4.10
N TYR A 144 -1.70 10.64 3.16
CA TYR A 144 -2.90 10.50 2.36
C TYR A 144 -2.80 9.21 1.51
N PRO A 145 -3.78 8.29 1.60
CA PRO A 145 -3.72 7.02 0.89
C PRO A 145 -3.86 7.20 -0.62
N THR A 146 -3.21 6.33 -1.37
CA THR A 146 -3.36 6.25 -2.83
C THR A 146 -4.80 5.89 -3.17
N GLN A 147 -5.48 6.75 -3.92
CA GLN A 147 -6.88 6.53 -4.29
C GLN A 147 -7.03 5.52 -5.42
N ARG A 148 -8.09 4.72 -5.35
CA ARG A 148 -8.59 3.94 -6.45
C ARG A 148 -9.61 4.78 -7.20
N THR A 149 -9.42 4.94 -8.50
CA THR A 149 -10.33 5.71 -9.36
C THR A 149 -10.89 4.82 -10.46
N ILE A 150 -12.18 4.96 -10.74
CA ILE A 150 -12.86 4.31 -11.87
C ILE A 150 -13.55 5.41 -12.67
N ASN A 151 -13.29 5.44 -13.96
CA ASN A 151 -13.86 6.41 -14.88
C ASN A 151 -14.65 5.70 -15.97
N PHE A 152 -15.75 6.32 -16.38
CA PHE A 152 -16.51 5.97 -17.58
C PHE A 152 -16.29 7.08 -18.59
N GLY A 153 -15.95 6.71 -19.81
CA GLY A 153 -15.64 7.69 -20.85
C GLY A 153 -16.30 7.39 -22.18
N PHE A 154 -16.46 8.44 -22.94
CA PHE A 154 -17.00 8.41 -24.30
C PHE A 154 -16.12 9.28 -25.20
N GLN A 155 -15.77 8.76 -26.35
CA GLN A 155 -15.06 9.46 -27.41
C GLN A 155 -15.83 9.37 -28.72
N MET A 156 -15.89 10.46 -29.46
CA MET A 156 -16.50 10.52 -30.78
C MET A 156 -15.52 11.13 -31.79
N THR A 157 -15.31 10.46 -32.92
CA THR A 157 -14.49 11.00 -34.02
C THR A 157 -15.43 11.60 -35.05
N ILE A 158 -15.29 12.89 -35.31
CA ILE A 158 -16.01 13.61 -36.34
C ILE A 158 -15.13 13.67 -37.59
N ASN A 159 -15.45 12.89 -38.63
CA ASN A 159 -14.77 13.02 -39.90
C ASN A 159 -15.49 14.10 -40.72
N ASN A 160 -14.77 15.15 -41.09
CA ASN A 160 -15.20 16.11 -42.07
C ASN A 160 -15.10 15.53 -43.47
#